data_18c4a7d883e2558007116ade03886292
#
_entry.id   18c4a7d883e2558007116ade03886292
#
_cell.length_a   1.000
_cell.length_b   1.000
_cell.length_c   1.000
_cell.angle_alpha   90.00
_cell.angle_beta   90.00
_cell.angle_gamma   90.00
#
_symmetry.space_group_name_H-M   'P 1'
#
loop_
_entity.id
_entity.type
_entity.pdbx_description
1 polymer ?
#
loop_
_entity_poly.entity_id
_entity_poly.type
_entity_poly.pdbx_seq_one_letter_code
_entity_poly.pdbx_strand_id
1 'polypeptide(L)'
;DVIITDHHLPPTILPDANAIINPNLKGCKFPSKNLAGVGVCFYLFSALKTHLEGLNYFEKHKISVPDLRELLDLVALGTVADVVKLDQNNRILVSEGLKRIRQKRCSKGILAILEMTKRPVESLQASDLGFSVAPRINAAGRLSDISQGISCLLSEDINDARRYAANLEKFNKERREEQSRMQDEALAIVAEQSIDERPFAITLFDESWHEGIVGIVAGRLKEDYQCPCVVFAKSGKLLKGSIRSIPDVHIKDLLDLVDRENPALIEKFGGHAMAAGLSIHPQNL
;
A
#
# COMPACT_ATOMS: atom_id res chain seq x y z
N ASP A 1 10.64 -23.12 9.29
CA ASP A 1 10.67 -22.85 7.85
C ASP A 1 10.06 -21.47 7.58
N VAL A 2 10.66 -20.73 6.63
CA VAL A 2 10.22 -19.40 6.19
C VAL A 2 9.98 -19.44 4.70
N ILE A 3 8.79 -19.00 4.26
CA ILE A 3 8.44 -18.78 2.86
C ILE A 3 8.10 -17.31 2.71
N ILE A 4 8.78 -16.62 1.78
CA ILE A 4 8.55 -15.22 1.50
C ILE A 4 7.77 -15.09 0.19
N THR A 5 6.66 -14.37 0.21
CA THR A 5 5.94 -13.92 -0.98
C THR A 5 6.07 -12.41 -1.11
N ASP A 6 6.51 -11.93 -2.25
CA ASP A 6 6.71 -10.50 -2.49
C ASP A 6 6.55 -10.16 -3.98
N HIS A 7 6.41 -8.90 -4.30
CA HIS A 7 6.30 -8.38 -5.65
C HIS A 7 7.20 -7.16 -5.90
N HIS A 8 7.85 -6.64 -4.88
CA HIS A 8 8.79 -5.54 -5.01
C HIS A 8 10.07 -5.97 -5.76
N LEU A 9 10.83 -5.00 -6.24
CA LEU A 9 12.16 -5.28 -6.78
C LEU A 9 13.04 -5.87 -5.67
N PRO A 10 13.65 -7.03 -5.89
CA PRO A 10 14.44 -7.69 -4.87
C PRO A 10 15.74 -6.92 -4.60
N PRO A 11 16.24 -6.94 -3.35
CA PRO A 11 17.56 -6.42 -3.03
C PRO A 11 18.65 -7.28 -3.67
N THR A 12 19.87 -6.74 -3.72
CA THR A 12 21.04 -7.48 -4.24
C THR A 12 21.34 -8.74 -3.43
N ILE A 13 21.17 -8.67 -2.11
CA ILE A 13 21.33 -9.80 -1.19
C ILE A 13 19.93 -10.19 -0.70
N LEU A 14 19.49 -11.38 -1.07
CA LEU A 14 18.19 -11.91 -0.65
C LEU A 14 18.22 -12.35 0.81
N PRO A 15 17.11 -12.22 1.56
CA PRO A 15 17.01 -12.76 2.91
C PRO A 15 17.12 -14.30 2.88
N ASP A 16 17.64 -14.88 3.97
CA ASP A 16 17.68 -16.32 4.14
C ASP A 16 16.28 -16.87 4.41
N ALA A 17 15.78 -17.70 3.49
CA ALA A 17 14.46 -18.31 3.55
C ALA A 17 14.44 -19.64 2.81
N ASN A 18 13.54 -20.55 3.23
CA ASN A 18 13.35 -21.85 2.53
C ASN A 18 12.85 -21.67 1.10
N ALA A 19 12.05 -20.64 0.84
CA ALA A 19 11.62 -20.26 -0.50
C ALA A 19 11.26 -18.78 -0.58
N ILE A 20 11.57 -18.17 -1.73
CA ILE A 20 11.15 -16.79 -2.05
C ILE A 20 10.40 -16.81 -3.37
N ILE A 21 9.16 -16.36 -3.32
CA ILE A 21 8.24 -16.32 -4.47
C ILE A 21 7.99 -14.87 -4.83
N ASN A 22 8.68 -14.40 -5.87
CA ASN A 22 8.58 -13.05 -6.36
C ASN A 22 8.77 -13.04 -7.89
N PRO A 23 7.82 -12.51 -8.68
CA PRO A 23 7.93 -12.48 -10.13
C PRO A 23 9.10 -11.63 -10.63
N ASN A 24 9.64 -10.73 -9.79
CA ASN A 24 10.75 -9.84 -10.12
C ASN A 24 12.13 -10.42 -9.79
N LEU A 25 12.22 -11.63 -9.25
CA LEU A 25 13.50 -12.32 -9.08
C LEU A 25 14.21 -12.54 -10.43
N LYS A 26 15.54 -12.40 -10.42
CA LYS A 26 16.37 -12.67 -11.59
C LYS A 26 16.14 -14.10 -12.09
N GLY A 27 15.83 -14.23 -13.37
CA GLY A 27 15.56 -15.52 -14.01
C GLY A 27 14.14 -16.05 -13.83
N CYS A 28 13.26 -15.40 -13.08
CA CYS A 28 11.85 -15.78 -12.97
C CYS A 28 11.16 -15.66 -14.34
N LYS A 29 10.50 -16.74 -14.78
CA LYS A 29 9.83 -16.82 -16.09
C LYS A 29 8.34 -16.48 -16.02
N PHE A 30 7.82 -16.07 -14.85
CA PHE A 30 6.41 -15.68 -14.73
C PHE A 30 6.13 -14.46 -15.62
N PRO A 31 5.12 -14.51 -16.49
CA PRO A 31 4.95 -13.53 -17.56
C PRO A 31 4.59 -12.12 -17.06
N SER A 32 3.79 -12.02 -15.99
CA SER A 32 3.44 -10.72 -15.41
C SER A 32 4.42 -10.33 -14.31
N LYS A 33 5.14 -9.23 -14.52
CA LYS A 33 6.04 -8.63 -13.53
C LYS A 33 5.33 -7.57 -12.66
N ASN A 34 4.05 -7.35 -12.93
CA ASN A 34 3.26 -6.29 -12.31
C ASN A 34 2.23 -6.82 -11.31
N LEU A 35 2.38 -8.05 -10.81
CA LEU A 35 1.47 -8.57 -9.77
C LEU A 35 1.59 -7.73 -8.49
N ALA A 36 0.46 -7.47 -7.85
CA ALA A 36 0.45 -7.07 -6.44
C ALA A 36 0.77 -8.27 -5.54
N GLY A 37 1.16 -8.03 -4.29
CA GLY A 37 1.48 -9.11 -3.34
C GLY A 37 0.35 -10.15 -3.20
N VAL A 38 -0.91 -9.69 -3.16
CA VAL A 38 -2.09 -10.59 -3.13
C VAL A 38 -2.19 -11.47 -4.38
N GLY A 39 -1.79 -10.96 -5.54
CA GLY A 39 -1.74 -11.71 -6.79
C GLY A 39 -0.67 -12.81 -6.75
N VAL A 40 0.49 -12.53 -6.15
CA VAL A 40 1.54 -13.54 -5.93
C VAL A 40 1.02 -14.66 -5.04
N CYS A 41 0.37 -14.33 -3.92
CA CYS A 41 -0.26 -15.32 -3.03
C CYS A 41 -1.33 -16.14 -3.75
N PHE A 42 -2.16 -15.52 -4.58
CA PHE A 42 -3.21 -16.22 -5.34
C PHE A 42 -2.60 -17.27 -6.29
N TYR A 43 -1.53 -16.95 -6.99
CA TYR A 43 -0.85 -17.91 -7.88
C TYR A 43 -0.11 -18.99 -7.10
N LEU A 44 0.48 -18.67 -5.94
CA LEU A 44 1.04 -19.68 -5.05
C LEU A 44 -0.02 -20.68 -4.60
N PHE A 45 -1.17 -20.20 -4.12
CA PHE A 45 -2.27 -21.09 -3.71
C PHE A 45 -2.83 -21.90 -4.88
N SER A 46 -2.88 -21.32 -6.09
CA SER A 46 -3.30 -22.06 -7.28
C SER A 46 -2.33 -23.21 -7.62
N ALA A 47 -1.04 -22.95 -7.55
CA ALA A 47 -0.02 -23.98 -7.76
C ALA A 47 -0.05 -25.05 -6.65
N LEU A 48 -0.17 -24.64 -5.39
CA LEU A 48 -0.30 -25.55 -4.25
C LEU A 48 -1.54 -26.44 -4.38
N LYS A 49 -2.69 -25.87 -4.72
CA LYS A 49 -3.92 -26.63 -4.95
C LYS A 49 -3.70 -27.70 -6.01
N THR A 50 -3.17 -27.32 -7.18
CA THR A 50 -2.90 -28.27 -8.28
C THR A 50 -1.94 -29.37 -7.86
N HIS A 51 -0.90 -29.04 -7.09
CA HIS A 51 0.04 -30.03 -6.56
C HIS A 51 -0.64 -31.02 -5.60
N LEU A 52 -1.46 -30.51 -4.67
CA LEU A 52 -2.20 -31.34 -3.71
C LEU A 52 -3.25 -32.22 -4.39
N GLU A 53 -3.92 -31.73 -5.43
CA GLU A 53 -4.83 -32.54 -6.28
C GLU A 53 -4.06 -33.70 -6.94
N GLY A 54 -2.87 -33.44 -7.49
CA GLY A 54 -2.01 -34.46 -8.09
C GLY A 54 -1.55 -35.53 -7.08
N LEU A 55 -1.48 -35.22 -5.79
CA LEU A 55 -1.17 -36.14 -4.71
C LEU A 55 -2.41 -36.88 -4.14
N ASN A 56 -3.60 -36.62 -4.66
CA ASN A 56 -4.89 -37.02 -4.10
C ASN A 56 -5.05 -36.63 -2.61
N TYR A 57 -4.46 -35.51 -2.23
CA TYR A 57 -4.41 -35.05 -0.84
C TYR A 57 -5.80 -34.83 -0.26
N PHE A 58 -6.66 -34.10 -1.01
CA PHE A 58 -8.01 -33.77 -0.56
C PHE A 58 -8.89 -35.00 -0.32
N GLU A 59 -8.82 -35.99 -1.21
CA GLU A 59 -9.54 -37.23 -1.08
C GLU A 59 -9.04 -38.07 0.13
N LYS A 60 -7.71 -38.23 0.25
CA LYS A 60 -7.08 -38.94 1.37
C LYS A 60 -7.45 -38.35 2.73
N HIS A 61 -7.56 -37.03 2.82
CA HIS A 61 -7.87 -36.32 4.06
C HIS A 61 -9.36 -35.98 4.21
N LYS A 62 -10.21 -36.35 3.27
CA LYS A 62 -11.67 -36.09 3.26
C LYS A 62 -11.98 -34.58 3.38
N ILE A 63 -11.18 -33.74 2.73
CA ILE A 63 -11.32 -32.28 2.69
C ILE A 63 -11.85 -31.91 1.31
N SER A 64 -12.82 -30.99 1.26
CA SER A 64 -13.31 -30.46 -0.01
C SER A 64 -12.22 -29.66 -0.72
N VAL A 65 -12.13 -29.81 -2.04
CA VAL A 65 -11.20 -29.02 -2.86
C VAL A 65 -11.62 -27.55 -2.83
N PRO A 66 -10.74 -26.61 -2.40
CA PRO A 66 -11.10 -25.22 -2.28
C PRO A 66 -11.32 -24.58 -3.67
N ASP A 67 -12.36 -23.76 -3.80
CA ASP A 67 -12.58 -22.92 -4.98
C ASP A 67 -11.86 -21.58 -4.81
N LEU A 68 -10.63 -21.51 -5.30
CA LEU A 68 -9.81 -20.27 -5.18
C LEU A 68 -10.41 -19.05 -5.91
N ARG A 69 -11.40 -19.26 -6.79
CA ARG A 69 -12.11 -18.14 -7.41
C ARG A 69 -12.85 -17.30 -6.38
N GLU A 70 -13.17 -17.88 -5.22
CA GLU A 70 -13.79 -17.16 -4.10
C GLU A 70 -12.93 -16.06 -3.50
N LEU A 71 -11.62 -16.09 -3.75
CA LEU A 71 -10.67 -15.08 -3.30
C LEU A 71 -10.45 -13.93 -4.31
N LEU A 72 -11.06 -14.00 -5.50
CA LEU A 72 -10.79 -13.03 -6.57
C LEU A 72 -11.29 -11.61 -6.27
N ASP A 73 -12.26 -11.45 -5.39
CA ASP A 73 -12.69 -10.14 -4.88
C ASP A 73 -11.59 -9.45 -4.08
N LEU A 74 -10.91 -10.19 -3.19
CA LEU A 74 -9.76 -9.70 -2.42
C LEU A 74 -8.55 -9.45 -3.32
N VAL A 75 -8.34 -10.32 -4.32
CA VAL A 75 -7.27 -10.14 -5.32
C VAL A 75 -7.51 -8.87 -6.13
N ALA A 76 -8.75 -8.61 -6.56
CA ALA A 76 -9.09 -7.38 -7.26
C ALA A 76 -8.88 -6.15 -6.38
N LEU A 77 -9.35 -6.20 -5.12
CA LEU A 77 -9.17 -5.11 -4.16
C LEU A 77 -7.69 -4.79 -3.96
N GLY A 78 -6.86 -5.78 -3.62
CA GLY A 78 -5.44 -5.58 -3.37
C GLY A 78 -4.68 -5.12 -4.62
N THR A 79 -4.98 -5.68 -5.80
CA THR A 79 -4.36 -5.27 -7.07
C THR A 79 -4.62 -3.81 -7.38
N VAL A 80 -5.87 -3.34 -7.18
CA VAL A 80 -6.24 -1.94 -7.42
C VAL A 80 -5.68 -1.01 -6.34
N ALA A 81 -5.73 -1.44 -5.07
CA ALA A 81 -5.25 -0.65 -3.93
C ALA A 81 -3.74 -0.40 -3.97
N ASP A 82 -2.98 -1.35 -4.50
CA ASP A 82 -1.53 -1.29 -4.63
C ASP A 82 -1.05 -0.45 -5.84
N VAL A 83 -1.98 -0.05 -6.70
CA VAL A 83 -1.74 0.81 -7.87
C VAL A 83 -0.73 0.20 -8.86
N VAL A 84 -0.61 -1.12 -8.90
CA VAL A 84 0.24 -1.81 -9.86
C VAL A 84 -0.28 -1.65 -11.29
N LYS A 85 0.62 -1.76 -12.25
CA LYS A 85 0.24 -1.68 -13.68
C LYS A 85 -0.77 -2.77 -14.02
N LEU A 86 -1.91 -2.36 -14.59
CA LEU A 86 -2.95 -3.28 -15.07
C LEU A 86 -2.58 -3.85 -16.44
N ASP A 87 -1.60 -4.75 -16.48
CA ASP A 87 -1.30 -5.56 -17.64
C ASP A 87 -2.44 -6.57 -17.92
N GLN A 88 -2.31 -7.37 -18.96
CA GLN A 88 -3.37 -8.32 -19.33
C GLN A 88 -3.75 -9.26 -18.17
N ASN A 89 -2.76 -9.75 -17.43
CA ASN A 89 -3.00 -10.67 -16.32
C ASN A 89 -3.78 -9.98 -15.18
N ASN A 90 -3.33 -8.81 -14.74
CA ASN A 90 -4.00 -8.06 -13.68
C ASN A 90 -5.42 -7.61 -14.10
N ARG A 91 -5.63 -7.26 -15.37
CA ARG A 91 -6.98 -6.94 -15.90
C ARG A 91 -7.92 -8.13 -15.78
N ILE A 92 -7.47 -9.35 -16.07
CA ILE A 92 -8.27 -10.57 -15.92
C ILE A 92 -8.65 -10.76 -14.45
N LEU A 93 -7.68 -10.71 -13.53
CA LEU A 93 -7.91 -10.89 -12.11
C LEU A 93 -8.90 -9.85 -11.56
N VAL A 94 -8.68 -8.57 -11.88
CA VAL A 94 -9.57 -7.48 -11.45
C VAL A 94 -10.96 -7.61 -12.06
N SER A 95 -11.07 -7.95 -13.32
CA SER A 95 -12.37 -8.13 -13.99
C SER A 95 -13.19 -9.24 -13.35
N GLU A 96 -12.58 -10.39 -13.08
CA GLU A 96 -13.27 -11.52 -12.45
C GLU A 96 -13.65 -11.20 -10.99
N GLY A 97 -12.78 -10.53 -10.24
CA GLY A 97 -13.11 -10.07 -8.89
C GLY A 97 -14.28 -9.08 -8.88
N LEU A 98 -14.28 -8.09 -9.78
CA LEU A 98 -15.39 -7.15 -9.91
C LEU A 98 -16.72 -7.83 -10.26
N LYS A 99 -16.71 -8.83 -11.16
CA LYS A 99 -17.91 -9.62 -11.48
C LYS A 99 -18.48 -10.29 -10.23
N ARG A 100 -17.62 -10.88 -9.39
CA ARG A 100 -18.03 -11.52 -8.14
C ARG A 100 -18.62 -10.53 -7.16
N ILE A 101 -17.99 -9.37 -6.98
CA ILE A 101 -18.48 -8.31 -6.07
C ILE A 101 -19.86 -7.83 -6.56
N ARG A 102 -20.03 -7.56 -7.86
CA ARG A 102 -21.31 -7.15 -8.45
C ARG A 102 -22.42 -8.17 -8.24
N GLN A 103 -22.07 -9.45 -8.17
CA GLN A 103 -22.99 -10.55 -7.85
C GLN A 103 -23.18 -10.75 -6.33
N LYS A 104 -22.59 -9.92 -5.49
CA LYS A 104 -22.59 -10.02 -4.02
C LYS A 104 -21.98 -11.35 -3.51
N ARG A 105 -21.15 -11.98 -4.33
CA ARG A 105 -20.39 -13.21 -4.01
C ARG A 105 -18.97 -12.83 -3.61
N CYS A 106 -18.81 -12.11 -2.52
CA CYS A 106 -17.56 -11.52 -2.07
C CYS A 106 -17.54 -11.37 -0.54
N SER A 107 -16.40 -10.93 -0.01
CA SER A 107 -16.24 -10.59 1.41
C SER A 107 -17.38 -9.69 1.91
N LYS A 108 -17.93 -10.01 3.07
CA LYS A 108 -18.94 -9.17 3.74
C LYS A 108 -18.38 -7.80 4.09
N GLY A 109 -17.07 -7.69 4.36
CA GLY A 109 -16.38 -6.43 4.60
C GLY A 109 -16.44 -5.49 3.40
N ILE A 110 -16.19 -6.01 2.19
CA ILE A 110 -16.31 -5.21 0.97
C ILE A 110 -17.75 -4.70 0.80
N LEU A 111 -18.75 -5.58 0.99
CA LEU A 111 -20.16 -5.19 0.90
C LEU A 111 -20.54 -4.11 1.93
N ALA A 112 -20.11 -4.28 3.18
CA ALA A 112 -20.38 -3.32 4.25
C ALA A 112 -19.78 -1.94 3.98
N ILE A 113 -18.55 -1.87 3.46
CA ILE A 113 -17.90 -0.61 3.08
C ILE A 113 -18.63 0.04 1.90
N LEU A 114 -19.03 -0.73 0.88
CA LEU A 114 -19.77 -0.21 -0.27
C LEU A 114 -21.15 0.31 0.13
N GLU A 115 -21.88 -0.39 0.98
CA GLU A 115 -23.16 0.04 1.55
C GLU A 115 -23.00 1.37 2.28
N MET A 116 -22.03 1.49 3.18
CA MET A 116 -21.75 2.71 3.94
C MET A 116 -21.37 3.89 3.03
N THR A 117 -20.63 3.64 1.96
CA THR A 117 -20.23 4.67 0.99
C THR A 117 -21.31 4.96 -0.06
N LYS A 118 -22.45 4.31 0.01
CA LYS A 118 -23.58 4.43 -0.93
C LYS A 118 -23.16 4.16 -2.38
N ARG A 119 -22.18 3.26 -2.58
CA ARG A 119 -21.77 2.83 -3.91
C ARG A 119 -22.63 1.67 -4.39
N PRO A 120 -23.28 1.81 -5.56
CA PRO A 120 -24.11 0.73 -6.09
C PRO A 120 -23.22 -0.46 -6.48
N VAL A 121 -23.47 -1.59 -5.82
CA VAL A 121 -22.64 -2.81 -5.99
C VAL A 121 -22.72 -3.36 -7.42
N GLU A 122 -23.89 -3.27 -8.02
CA GLU A 122 -24.18 -3.83 -9.35
C GLU A 122 -23.42 -3.13 -10.49
N SER A 123 -23.10 -1.86 -10.32
CA SER A 123 -22.34 -1.05 -11.30
C SER A 123 -20.90 -0.71 -10.84
N LEU A 124 -20.41 -1.40 -9.81
CA LEU A 124 -19.09 -1.16 -9.20
C LEU A 124 -17.96 -1.19 -10.25
N GLN A 125 -17.05 -0.24 -10.17
CA GLN A 125 -15.86 -0.14 -11.01
C GLN A 125 -14.58 -0.32 -10.22
N ALA A 126 -13.45 -0.56 -10.92
CA ALA A 126 -12.14 -0.67 -10.25
C ALA A 126 -11.79 0.61 -9.46
N SER A 127 -12.13 1.78 -9.98
CA SER A 127 -11.97 3.06 -9.28
C SER A 127 -12.68 3.11 -7.93
N ASP A 128 -13.85 2.46 -7.80
CA ASP A 128 -14.55 2.42 -6.52
C ASP A 128 -13.78 1.60 -5.46
N LEU A 129 -13.09 0.53 -5.88
CA LEU A 129 -12.19 -0.20 -4.98
C LEU A 129 -11.02 0.69 -4.53
N GLY A 130 -10.41 1.42 -5.48
CA GLY A 130 -9.25 2.29 -5.20
C GLY A 130 -9.60 3.55 -4.39
N PHE A 131 -10.77 4.16 -4.61
CA PHE A 131 -11.11 5.45 -3.99
C PHE A 131 -12.18 5.36 -2.90
N SER A 132 -12.93 4.26 -2.81
CA SER A 132 -13.94 4.09 -1.76
C SER A 132 -13.57 2.99 -0.76
N VAL A 133 -13.09 1.82 -1.17
CA VAL A 133 -12.80 0.71 -0.26
C VAL A 133 -11.39 0.81 0.32
N ALA A 134 -10.37 0.84 -0.52
CA ALA A 134 -8.96 0.79 -0.10
C ALA A 134 -8.56 1.93 0.87
N PRO A 135 -8.98 3.21 0.69
CA PRO A 135 -8.57 4.28 1.61
C PRO A 135 -9.03 4.07 3.05
N ARG A 136 -10.16 3.40 3.26
CA ARG A 136 -10.69 3.10 4.60
C ARG A 136 -9.87 2.04 5.30
N ILE A 137 -9.53 0.98 4.58
CA ILE A 137 -8.64 -0.09 5.10
C ILE A 137 -7.26 0.49 5.40
N ASN A 138 -6.70 1.27 4.47
CA ASN A 138 -5.37 1.88 4.63
C ASN A 138 -5.32 2.90 5.78
N ALA A 139 -6.42 3.59 6.09
CA ALA A 139 -6.48 4.55 7.18
C ALA A 139 -6.25 3.89 8.54
N ALA A 140 -6.76 2.67 8.75
CA ALA A 140 -6.50 1.91 9.97
C ALA A 140 -5.00 1.67 10.17
N GLY A 141 -4.27 1.23 9.14
CA GLY A 141 -2.83 1.00 9.22
C GLY A 141 -1.96 2.27 9.36
N ARG A 142 -2.55 3.45 9.13
CA ARG A 142 -1.85 4.74 9.30
C ARG A 142 -2.04 5.34 10.68
N LEU A 143 -3.22 5.24 11.24
CA LEU A 143 -3.60 5.92 12.50
C LEU A 143 -3.80 4.96 13.67
N SER A 144 -3.92 3.65 13.42
CA SER A 144 -4.22 2.65 14.42
C SER A 144 -3.62 1.29 14.03
N ASP A 145 -4.39 0.23 14.13
CA ASP A 145 -3.99 -1.13 13.83
C ASP A 145 -4.72 -1.63 12.58
N ILE A 146 -3.94 -2.08 11.58
CA ILE A 146 -4.44 -2.65 10.32
C ILE A 146 -5.31 -3.90 10.54
N SER A 147 -5.20 -4.55 11.70
CA SER A 147 -6.01 -5.72 12.05
C SER A 147 -7.51 -5.45 11.97
N GLN A 148 -7.95 -4.21 12.19
CA GLN A 148 -9.35 -3.78 12.01
C GLN A 148 -9.81 -3.96 10.56
N GLY A 149 -8.95 -3.61 9.59
CA GLY A 149 -9.20 -3.82 8.16
C GLY A 149 -9.24 -5.29 7.79
N ILE A 150 -8.31 -6.08 8.33
CA ILE A 150 -8.25 -7.54 8.12
C ILE A 150 -9.52 -8.19 8.69
N SER A 151 -9.91 -7.88 9.93
CA SER A 151 -11.11 -8.40 10.57
C SER A 151 -12.37 -8.05 9.80
N CYS A 152 -12.45 -6.84 9.24
CA CYS A 152 -13.55 -6.44 8.37
C CYS A 152 -13.66 -7.35 7.15
N LEU A 153 -12.54 -7.58 6.45
CA LEU A 153 -12.53 -8.40 5.24
C LEU A 153 -12.77 -9.89 5.51
N LEU A 154 -12.37 -10.40 6.67
CA LEU A 154 -12.55 -11.79 7.09
C LEU A 154 -13.88 -12.07 7.80
N SER A 155 -14.71 -11.04 8.05
CA SER A 155 -15.99 -11.23 8.72
C SER A 155 -16.93 -12.12 7.92
N GLU A 156 -17.46 -13.15 8.55
CA GLU A 156 -18.49 -14.04 8.00
C GLU A 156 -19.92 -13.51 8.23
N ASP A 157 -20.10 -12.70 9.27
CA ASP A 157 -21.37 -12.03 9.58
C ASP A 157 -21.39 -10.59 9.06
N ILE A 158 -22.51 -10.19 8.43
CA ILE A 158 -22.64 -8.85 7.84
C ILE A 158 -22.72 -7.74 8.91
N ASN A 159 -23.25 -8.03 10.11
CA ASN A 159 -23.35 -7.02 11.16
C ASN A 159 -21.98 -6.76 11.79
N ASP A 160 -21.17 -7.79 11.95
CA ASP A 160 -19.75 -7.63 12.35
C ASP A 160 -18.97 -6.84 11.30
N ALA A 161 -19.13 -7.19 10.02
CA ALA A 161 -18.52 -6.44 8.91
C ALA A 161 -18.94 -4.96 8.92
N ARG A 162 -20.22 -4.64 9.17
CA ARG A 162 -20.72 -3.25 9.28
C ARG A 162 -20.10 -2.52 10.47
N ARG A 163 -19.94 -3.19 11.61
CA ARG A 163 -19.27 -2.60 12.78
C ARG A 163 -17.82 -2.23 12.48
N TYR A 164 -17.05 -3.14 11.86
CA TYR A 164 -15.69 -2.85 11.44
C TYR A 164 -15.65 -1.76 10.37
N ALA A 165 -16.52 -1.80 9.37
CA ALA A 165 -16.60 -0.78 8.34
C ALA A 165 -16.84 0.63 8.92
N ALA A 166 -17.71 0.75 9.94
CA ALA A 166 -17.94 2.01 10.64
C ALA A 166 -16.68 2.52 11.35
N ASN A 167 -15.89 1.64 11.99
CA ASN A 167 -14.62 2.00 12.60
C ASN A 167 -13.61 2.47 11.53
N LEU A 168 -13.52 1.76 10.40
CA LEU A 168 -12.66 2.14 9.29
C LEU A 168 -13.02 3.50 8.70
N GLU A 169 -14.31 3.83 8.61
CA GLU A 169 -14.77 5.16 8.18
C GLU A 169 -14.35 6.25 9.17
N LYS A 170 -14.46 5.98 10.48
CA LYS A 170 -13.98 6.90 11.50
C LYS A 170 -12.49 7.21 11.31
N PHE A 171 -11.63 6.17 11.21
CA PHE A 171 -10.21 6.36 10.94
C PHE A 171 -9.94 7.10 9.62
N ASN A 172 -10.69 6.80 8.57
CA ASN A 172 -10.52 7.48 7.29
C ASN A 172 -10.92 8.97 7.36
N LYS A 173 -11.93 9.32 8.17
CA LYS A 173 -12.32 10.70 8.43
C LYS A 173 -11.24 11.43 9.23
N GLU A 174 -10.81 10.87 10.34
CA GLU A 174 -9.70 11.39 11.17
C GLU A 174 -8.42 11.60 10.34
N ARG A 175 -8.07 10.60 9.51
CA ARG A 175 -6.92 10.72 8.59
C ARG A 175 -7.08 11.89 7.62
N ARG A 176 -8.28 12.14 7.08
CA ARG A 176 -8.52 13.26 6.15
C ARG A 176 -8.44 14.61 6.84
N GLU A 177 -9.00 14.71 8.04
CA GLU A 177 -8.95 15.93 8.84
C GLU A 177 -7.51 16.28 9.21
N GLU A 178 -6.75 15.29 9.69
CA GLU A 178 -5.34 15.47 10.01
C GLU A 178 -4.49 15.80 8.78
N GLN A 179 -4.75 15.15 7.65
CA GLN A 179 -4.09 15.45 6.39
C GLN A 179 -4.34 16.91 5.94
N SER A 180 -5.60 17.39 6.04
CA SER A 180 -5.93 18.77 5.68
C SER A 180 -5.20 19.74 6.57
N ARG A 181 -5.23 19.53 7.89
CA ARG A 181 -4.52 20.36 8.87
C ARG A 181 -3.02 20.44 8.55
N MET A 182 -2.37 19.29 8.41
CA MET A 182 -0.93 19.23 8.10
C MET A 182 -0.59 19.88 6.75
N GLN A 183 -1.47 19.79 5.77
CA GLN A 183 -1.27 20.40 4.46
C GLN A 183 -1.36 21.91 4.55
N ASP A 184 -2.35 22.47 5.26
CA ASP A 184 -2.51 23.89 5.45
C ASP A 184 -1.32 24.48 6.22
N GLU A 185 -0.86 23.82 7.27
CA GLU A 185 0.34 24.18 8.03
C GLU A 185 1.60 24.14 7.17
N ALA A 186 1.78 23.08 6.37
CA ALA A 186 2.93 22.96 5.47
C ALA A 186 2.97 24.09 4.43
N LEU A 187 1.83 24.46 3.85
CA LEU A 187 1.72 25.58 2.92
C LEU A 187 2.04 26.92 3.59
N ALA A 188 1.61 27.12 4.85
CA ALA A 188 1.95 28.33 5.63
C ALA A 188 3.46 28.41 5.87
N ILE A 189 4.12 27.32 6.27
CA ILE A 189 5.58 27.29 6.47
C ILE A 189 6.32 27.62 5.16
N VAL A 190 5.89 27.05 4.04
CA VAL A 190 6.50 27.33 2.73
C VAL A 190 6.35 28.81 2.36
N ALA A 191 5.18 29.41 2.62
CA ALA A 191 4.93 30.82 2.35
C ALA A 191 5.79 31.74 3.24
N GLU A 192 5.94 31.41 4.52
CA GLU A 192 6.77 32.20 5.45
C GLU A 192 8.26 32.14 5.12
N GLN A 193 8.75 30.99 4.65
CA GLN A 193 10.15 30.82 4.27
C GLN A 193 10.52 31.52 2.95
N SER A 194 9.57 32.20 2.30
CA SER A 194 9.77 32.87 1.01
C SER A 194 10.47 31.98 -0.01
N ILE A 195 10.09 30.69 -0.02
CA ILE A 195 10.65 29.71 -0.94
C ILE A 195 10.37 30.17 -2.37
N ASP A 196 11.40 30.19 -3.21
CA ASP A 196 11.31 30.55 -4.61
C ASP A 196 10.14 29.84 -5.32
N GLU A 197 9.57 30.47 -6.34
CA GLU A 197 8.48 29.89 -7.14
C GLU A 197 8.82 28.48 -7.71
N ARG A 198 10.13 28.18 -7.83
CA ARG A 198 10.64 26.87 -8.29
C ARG A 198 11.83 26.40 -7.46
N PRO A 199 11.61 25.92 -6.25
CA PRO A 199 12.69 25.40 -5.42
C PRO A 199 13.23 24.08 -6.00
N PHE A 200 14.51 23.81 -5.77
CA PHE A 200 15.11 22.51 -6.15
C PHE A 200 14.54 21.35 -5.34
N ALA A 201 14.22 21.57 -4.07
CA ALA A 201 13.56 20.63 -3.18
C ALA A 201 12.91 21.40 -2.02
N ILE A 202 11.92 20.78 -1.38
CA ILE A 202 11.28 21.29 -0.16
C ILE A 202 11.50 20.27 0.95
N THR A 203 11.99 20.76 2.11
CA THR A 203 12.12 19.95 3.33
C THR A 203 11.34 20.63 4.44
N LEU A 204 10.38 19.92 5.04
CA LEU A 204 9.54 20.45 6.10
C LEU A 204 9.49 19.50 7.30
N PHE A 205 9.35 20.08 8.47
CA PHE A 205 9.17 19.37 9.72
C PHE A 205 8.27 20.19 10.66
N ASP A 206 7.43 19.49 11.39
CA ASP A 206 6.75 20.00 12.56
C ASP A 206 6.57 18.89 13.61
N GLU A 207 6.73 19.24 14.90
CA GLU A 207 6.63 18.26 16.00
C GLU A 207 5.23 17.67 16.15
N SER A 208 4.19 18.37 15.74
CA SER A 208 2.79 17.95 15.84
C SER A 208 2.36 17.02 14.72
N TRP A 209 3.18 16.86 13.67
CA TRP A 209 2.79 16.07 12.50
C TRP A 209 2.83 14.57 12.74
N HIS A 210 1.88 13.87 12.13
CA HIS A 210 1.74 12.43 12.29
C HIS A 210 2.55 11.66 11.23
N GLU A 211 3.42 10.74 11.68
CA GLU A 211 4.31 9.96 10.79
C GLU A 211 3.58 9.12 9.71
N GLY A 212 2.35 8.68 9.97
CA GLY A 212 1.53 7.93 9.00
C GLY A 212 0.97 8.80 7.86
N ILE A 213 1.07 10.14 7.96
CA ILE A 213 0.45 11.10 7.03
C ILE A 213 1.49 11.89 6.23
N VAL A 214 2.71 12.06 6.73
CA VAL A 214 3.78 12.84 6.07
C VAL A 214 3.98 12.47 4.60
N GLY A 215 3.84 11.20 4.23
CA GLY A 215 3.99 10.76 2.84
C GLY A 215 2.86 11.23 1.91
N ILE A 216 1.68 11.53 2.45
CA ILE A 216 0.55 12.08 1.69
C ILE A 216 0.78 13.58 1.48
N VAL A 217 1.22 14.29 2.52
CA VAL A 217 1.55 15.71 2.47
C VAL A 217 2.71 15.96 1.51
N ALA A 218 3.80 15.17 1.60
CA ALA A 218 4.92 15.24 0.66
C ALA A 218 4.46 15.05 -0.80
N GLY A 219 3.52 14.12 -1.03
CA GLY A 219 2.94 13.90 -2.35
C GLY A 219 2.20 15.12 -2.88
N ARG A 220 1.45 15.79 -2.03
CA ARG A 220 0.70 16.99 -2.41
C ARG A 220 1.61 18.17 -2.71
N LEU A 221 2.56 18.45 -1.81
CA LEU A 221 3.57 19.50 -2.04
C LEU A 221 4.34 19.26 -3.34
N LYS A 222 4.76 18.02 -3.61
CA LYS A 222 5.42 17.66 -4.86
C LYS A 222 4.56 17.99 -6.09
N GLU A 223 3.24 17.79 -6.03
CA GLU A 223 2.31 18.14 -7.12
C GLU A 223 2.17 19.66 -7.28
N ASP A 224 2.08 20.39 -6.17
CA ASP A 224 1.87 21.83 -6.19
C ASP A 224 3.15 22.58 -6.60
N TYR A 225 4.33 22.17 -6.13
CA TYR A 225 5.62 22.85 -6.38
C TYR A 225 6.48 22.22 -7.49
N GLN A 226 6.10 21.06 -8.02
CA GLN A 226 6.82 20.35 -9.09
C GLN A 226 8.31 20.10 -8.78
N CYS A 227 8.64 19.81 -7.52
CA CYS A 227 9.98 19.48 -7.04
C CYS A 227 9.94 18.32 -6.04
N PRO A 228 11.07 17.66 -5.75
CA PRO A 228 11.15 16.68 -4.68
C PRO A 228 10.79 17.28 -3.33
N CYS A 229 9.94 16.60 -2.57
CA CYS A 229 9.50 17.08 -1.26
C CYS A 229 9.74 16.04 -0.19
N VAL A 230 10.33 16.46 0.91
CA VAL A 230 10.57 15.67 2.12
C VAL A 230 9.74 16.27 3.26
N VAL A 231 8.93 15.45 3.89
CA VAL A 231 8.15 15.86 5.07
C VAL A 231 8.48 14.94 6.22
N PHE A 232 8.93 15.53 7.33
CA PHE A 232 9.32 14.82 8.54
C PHE A 232 8.26 14.95 9.62
N ALA A 233 8.16 13.90 10.45
CA ALA A 233 7.45 13.90 11.72
C ALA A 233 8.34 13.28 12.80
N LYS A 234 8.06 13.61 14.06
CA LYS A 234 8.74 13.00 15.20
C LYS A 234 8.31 11.56 15.39
N SER A 235 9.27 10.65 15.51
CA SER A 235 9.04 9.23 15.78
C SER A 235 10.02 8.74 16.83
N GLY A 236 9.60 8.78 18.10
CA GLY A 236 10.46 8.48 19.24
C GLY A 236 11.64 9.45 19.34
N LYS A 237 12.87 8.94 19.20
CA LYS A 237 14.12 9.74 19.25
C LYS A 237 14.59 10.25 17.89
N LEU A 238 13.96 9.83 16.82
CA LEU A 238 14.31 10.17 15.44
C LEU A 238 13.23 11.02 14.79
N LEU A 239 13.59 11.65 13.69
CA LEU A 239 12.66 12.21 12.73
C LEU A 239 12.48 11.22 11.57
N LYS A 240 11.25 10.87 11.28
CA LYS A 240 10.89 9.96 10.21
C LYS A 240 10.36 10.76 9.03
N GLY A 241 11.08 10.72 7.94
CA GLY A 241 10.76 11.47 6.72
C GLY A 241 10.15 10.60 5.65
N SER A 242 9.24 11.16 4.90
CA SER A 242 8.73 10.58 3.66
C SER A 242 9.03 11.52 2.50
N ILE A 243 9.59 10.96 1.44
CA ILE A 243 9.98 11.71 0.24
C ILE A 243 9.07 11.34 -0.91
N ARG A 244 8.73 12.33 -1.70
CA ARG A 244 8.09 12.16 -3.01
C ARG A 244 8.88 12.94 -4.04
N SER A 245 9.18 12.30 -5.16
CA SER A 245 10.00 12.85 -6.24
C SER A 245 9.20 13.11 -7.50
N ILE A 246 9.82 13.86 -8.41
CA ILE A 246 9.33 14.15 -9.75
C ILE A 246 9.98 13.22 -10.78
N PRO A 247 9.44 13.10 -12.01
CA PRO A 247 10.14 12.44 -13.11
C PRO A 247 11.55 13.01 -13.26
N ASP A 248 12.49 12.17 -13.69
CA ASP A 248 13.90 12.48 -13.92
C ASP A 248 14.75 12.71 -12.66
N VAL A 249 14.17 12.68 -11.45
CA VAL A 249 14.91 12.70 -10.19
C VAL A 249 14.73 11.37 -9.45
N HIS A 250 15.70 10.46 -9.58
CA HIS A 250 15.68 9.15 -8.91
C HIS A 250 16.06 9.30 -7.44
N ILE A 251 15.03 9.38 -6.56
CA ILE A 251 15.25 9.77 -5.16
C ILE A 251 16.09 8.76 -4.37
N LYS A 252 16.01 7.47 -4.69
CA LYS A 252 16.83 6.45 -4.01
C LYS A 252 18.32 6.66 -4.31
N ASP A 253 18.67 6.93 -5.57
CA ASP A 253 20.07 7.18 -5.98
C ASP A 253 20.59 8.48 -5.37
N LEU A 254 19.73 9.50 -5.26
CA LEU A 254 20.07 10.76 -4.59
C LEU A 254 20.34 10.54 -3.09
N LEU A 255 19.55 9.74 -2.41
CA LEU A 255 19.79 9.39 -1.01
C LEU A 255 21.07 8.58 -0.83
N ASP A 256 21.39 7.66 -1.73
CA ASP A 256 22.65 6.92 -1.73
C ASP A 256 23.86 7.87 -1.90
N LEU A 257 23.72 8.92 -2.72
CA LEU A 257 24.73 9.95 -2.89
C LEU A 257 24.89 10.79 -1.60
N VAL A 258 23.78 11.28 -1.04
CA VAL A 258 23.76 12.09 0.18
C VAL A 258 24.40 11.33 1.35
N ASP A 259 24.03 10.06 1.55
CA ASP A 259 24.57 9.22 2.63
C ASP A 259 26.06 8.97 2.46
N ARG A 260 26.54 8.77 1.22
CA ARG A 260 27.96 8.60 0.93
C ARG A 260 28.77 9.87 1.16
N GLU A 261 28.23 11.03 0.80
CA GLU A 261 28.94 12.32 0.93
C GLU A 261 28.85 12.88 2.37
N ASN A 262 27.81 12.47 3.12
CA ASN A 262 27.60 12.92 4.50
C ASN A 262 27.34 11.73 5.42
N PRO A 263 28.39 10.95 5.76
CA PRO A 263 28.27 9.81 6.67
C PRO A 263 27.63 10.20 8.00
N ALA A 264 26.70 9.40 8.49
CA ALA A 264 25.92 9.62 9.73
C ALA A 264 24.87 10.75 9.65
N LEU A 265 24.63 11.38 8.51
CA LEU A 265 23.50 12.29 8.32
C LEU A 265 22.17 11.52 8.37
N ILE A 266 22.12 10.37 7.68
CA ILE A 266 20.93 9.53 7.58
C ILE A 266 21.16 8.26 8.40
N GLU A 267 20.28 7.98 9.36
CA GLU A 267 20.34 6.76 10.18
C GLU A 267 19.88 5.53 9.37
N LYS A 268 18.82 5.70 8.58
CA LYS A 268 18.25 4.65 7.74
C LYS A 268 17.44 5.27 6.60
N PHE A 269 17.52 4.69 5.43
CA PHE A 269 16.65 5.05 4.30
C PHE A 269 16.34 3.85 3.41
N GLY A 270 15.31 4.01 2.58
CA GLY A 270 14.92 3.01 1.59
C GLY A 270 13.80 3.53 0.72
N GLY A 271 13.67 2.98 -0.47
CA GLY A 271 12.64 3.40 -1.41
C GLY A 271 12.99 3.07 -2.86
N HIS A 272 12.32 3.75 -3.76
CA HIS A 272 12.42 3.61 -5.21
C HIS A 272 12.59 4.98 -5.87
N ALA A 273 12.54 5.03 -7.20
CA ALA A 273 12.76 6.26 -7.96
C ALA A 273 11.88 7.44 -7.53
N MET A 274 10.59 7.21 -7.29
CA MET A 274 9.58 8.26 -7.07
C MET A 274 9.18 8.48 -5.61
N ALA A 275 9.54 7.56 -4.72
CA ALA A 275 9.18 7.63 -3.30
C ALA A 275 10.20 6.91 -2.44
N ALA A 276 10.55 7.52 -1.31
CA ALA A 276 11.45 6.95 -0.32
C ALA A 276 11.03 7.34 1.10
N GLY A 277 11.52 6.58 2.06
CA GLY A 277 11.47 6.90 3.47
C GLY A 277 12.87 7.01 4.03
N LEU A 278 13.07 7.87 5.03
CA LEU A 278 14.32 7.99 5.75
C LEU A 278 14.09 8.29 7.22
N SER A 279 15.11 8.06 8.01
CA SER A 279 15.15 8.47 9.43
C SER A 279 16.43 9.22 9.67
N ILE A 280 16.34 10.35 10.39
CA ILE A 280 17.50 11.16 10.79
C ILE A 280 17.41 11.51 12.28
N HIS A 281 18.52 11.87 12.88
CA HIS A 281 18.51 12.49 14.20
C HIS A 281 18.02 13.94 14.11
N PRO A 282 17.29 14.48 15.14
CA PRO A 282 16.78 15.86 15.11
C PRO A 282 17.85 16.92 14.85
N GLN A 283 19.06 16.69 15.29
CA GLN A 283 20.22 17.59 15.10
C GLN A 283 20.72 17.65 13.64
N ASN A 284 20.24 16.75 12.79
CA ASN A 284 20.64 16.63 11.39
C ASN A 284 19.57 17.22 10.43
N LEU A 285 18.54 17.88 11.00
CA LEU A 285 17.52 18.56 10.21
C LEU A 285 18.00 20.00 9.76
#